data_768220a9f92124e03c4c5bd81a98ed11
#
_entry.id   768220a9f92124e03c4c5bd81a98ed11
#
_cell.length_a   1.000
_cell.length_b   1.000
_cell.length_c   1.000
_cell.angle_alpha   90.00
_cell.angle_beta   90.00
_cell.angle_gamma   90.00
#
_symmetry.space_group_name_H-M   'P 1'
#
loop_
_entity.id
_entity.type
_entity.pdbx_description
1 polymer ?
#
loop_
_entity_poly.entity_id
_entity_poly.type
_entity_poly.pdbx_seq_one_letter_code
_entity_poly.pdbx_strand_id
1 'polypeptide(L)'
;YGSKAIVDRFLENGVEIKEIIGIGGISLKSPFVMQTLSDVLNMPIKVAKAEQACAFGTAMFAAVAAGVYTKVEDAQNAMGMGFAHEYFPNAENVALYNELYKDYIKLGQFTEKELFYK
;
A
#
# COMPACT_ATOMS: atom_id res chain seq x y z
N TYR A 1 5.27 5.35 -9.14
CA TYR A 1 6.64 5.13 -8.64
C TYR A 1 6.90 5.74 -7.26
N GLY A 2 6.19 6.80 -6.85
CA GLY A 2 6.35 7.34 -5.50
C GLY A 2 6.16 6.31 -4.39
N SER A 3 5.13 5.46 -4.50
CA SER A 3 4.92 4.36 -3.53
C SER A 3 6.08 3.36 -3.53
N LYS A 4 6.69 3.07 -4.70
CA LYS A 4 7.87 2.21 -4.78
C LYS A 4 9.06 2.83 -4.04
N ALA A 5 9.33 4.11 -4.24
CA ALA A 5 10.41 4.80 -3.55
C ALA A 5 10.26 4.77 -2.02
N ILE A 6 9.02 4.85 -1.52
CA ILE A 6 8.72 4.73 -0.08
C ILE A 6 8.97 3.30 0.41
N VAL A 7 8.46 2.30 -0.30
CA VAL A 7 8.64 0.87 0.04
C VAL A 7 10.12 0.50 0.02
N ASP A 8 10.84 0.88 -1.05
CA ASP A 8 12.28 0.63 -1.17
C ASP A 8 13.04 1.25 0.01
N ARG A 9 12.69 2.47 0.42
CA ARG A 9 13.30 3.15 1.58
C ARG A 9 13.07 2.40 2.89
N PHE A 10 11.89 1.83 3.10
CA PHE A 10 11.63 0.99 4.27
C PHE A 10 12.51 -0.26 4.26
N LEU A 11 12.58 -0.96 3.13
CA LEU A 11 13.38 -2.16 2.97
C LEU A 11 14.88 -1.89 3.16
N GLU A 12 15.40 -0.80 2.58
CA GLU A 12 16.79 -0.35 2.76
C GLU A 12 17.16 -0.06 4.23
N ASN A 13 16.18 0.37 5.02
CA ASN A 13 16.37 0.62 6.46
C ASN A 13 16.03 -0.60 7.34
N GLY A 14 15.92 -1.78 6.75
CA GLY A 14 15.74 -3.04 7.48
C GLY A 14 14.32 -3.28 8.01
N VAL A 15 13.33 -2.51 7.54
CA VAL A 15 11.93 -2.76 7.88
C VAL A 15 11.40 -3.91 7.01
N GLU A 16 11.03 -5.01 7.66
CA GLU A 16 10.41 -6.14 6.97
C GLU A 16 8.95 -5.80 6.63
N ILE A 17 8.64 -5.76 5.33
CA ILE A 17 7.26 -5.61 4.84
C ILE A 17 6.70 -6.99 4.53
N LYS A 18 5.79 -7.47 5.36
CA LYS A 18 5.18 -8.81 5.22
C LYS A 18 4.01 -8.81 4.26
N GLU A 19 3.27 -7.71 4.18
CA GLU A 19 2.02 -7.65 3.43
C GLU A 19 1.69 -6.20 3.05
N ILE A 20 1.05 -6.00 1.90
CA ILE A 20 0.51 -4.72 1.48
C ILE A 20 -1.01 -4.83 1.43
N ILE A 21 -1.68 -3.89 2.09
CA ILE A 21 -3.14 -3.83 2.12
C ILE A 21 -3.59 -2.50 1.52
N GLY A 22 -4.32 -2.59 0.40
CA GLY A 22 -5.00 -1.46 -0.23
C GLY A 22 -6.29 -1.13 0.50
N ILE A 23 -6.46 0.14 0.85
CA ILE A 23 -7.69 0.67 1.48
C ILE A 23 -8.19 1.90 0.73
N GLY A 24 -9.47 2.23 0.95
CA GLY A 24 -10.10 3.41 0.35
C GLY A 24 -10.69 3.17 -1.03
N GLY A 25 -11.40 4.17 -1.54
CA GLY A 25 -12.26 4.04 -2.71
C GLY A 25 -11.55 3.61 -3.99
N ILE A 26 -10.33 4.08 -4.23
CA ILE A 26 -9.59 3.75 -5.46
C ILE A 26 -9.17 2.27 -5.49
N SER A 27 -8.83 1.70 -4.34
CA SER A 27 -8.43 0.29 -4.24
C SER A 27 -9.57 -0.67 -4.59
N LEU A 28 -10.81 -0.30 -4.29
CA LEU A 28 -12.01 -1.07 -4.62
C LEU A 28 -12.52 -0.81 -6.04
N LYS A 29 -12.31 0.40 -6.59
CA LYS A 29 -12.94 0.85 -7.84
C LYS A 29 -12.04 0.72 -9.06
N SER A 30 -10.73 0.60 -8.91
CA SER A 30 -9.79 0.58 -10.03
C SER A 30 -8.85 -0.63 -10.01
N PRO A 31 -9.26 -1.76 -10.60
CA PRO A 31 -8.39 -2.93 -10.77
C PRO A 31 -7.09 -2.59 -11.51
N PHE A 32 -7.16 -1.69 -12.50
CA PHE A 32 -6.00 -1.25 -13.26
C PHE A 32 -4.92 -0.60 -12.37
N VAL A 33 -5.32 0.32 -11.49
CA VAL A 33 -4.39 0.99 -10.57
C VAL A 33 -3.79 -0.02 -9.60
N MET A 34 -4.59 -0.94 -9.07
CA MET A 34 -4.12 -1.92 -8.09
C MET A 34 -3.19 -2.97 -8.72
N GLN A 35 -3.49 -3.43 -9.94
CA GLN A 35 -2.59 -4.33 -10.68
C GLN A 35 -1.27 -3.63 -11.01
N THR A 36 -1.34 -2.40 -11.52
CA THR A 36 -0.14 -1.59 -11.82
C THR A 36 0.72 -1.39 -10.56
N LEU A 37 0.10 -1.13 -9.42
CA LEU A 37 0.82 -0.95 -8.15
C LEU A 37 1.49 -2.26 -7.71
N SER A 38 0.81 -3.40 -7.83
CA SER A 38 1.37 -4.72 -7.54
C SER A 38 2.59 -5.02 -8.43
N ASP A 39 2.48 -4.73 -9.74
CA ASP A 39 3.56 -4.92 -10.70
C ASP A 39 4.76 -4.00 -10.40
N VAL A 40 4.52 -2.72 -10.11
CA VAL A 40 5.57 -1.73 -9.79
C VAL A 40 6.29 -2.07 -8.49
N LEU A 41 5.59 -2.56 -7.48
CA LEU A 41 6.17 -2.93 -6.18
C LEU A 41 6.78 -4.34 -6.21
N ASN A 42 6.43 -5.15 -7.20
CA ASN A 42 6.74 -6.58 -7.25
C ASN A 42 6.29 -7.31 -5.98
N MET A 43 5.11 -6.96 -5.49
CA MET A 43 4.54 -7.51 -4.25
C MET A 43 3.03 -7.77 -4.41
N PRO A 44 2.50 -8.85 -3.83
CA PRO A 44 1.06 -9.04 -3.80
C PRO A 44 0.38 -7.96 -2.95
N ILE A 45 -0.81 -7.56 -3.37
CA ILE A 45 -1.63 -6.55 -2.67
C ILE A 45 -3.01 -7.11 -2.41
N LYS A 46 -3.42 -7.15 -1.15
CA LYS A 46 -4.80 -7.44 -0.75
C LYS A 46 -5.60 -6.15 -0.65
N VAL A 47 -6.86 -6.17 -1.05
CA VAL A 47 -7.76 -5.01 -0.95
C VAL A 47 -8.81 -5.28 0.10
N ALA A 48 -8.88 -4.43 1.12
CA ALA A 48 -9.88 -4.54 2.18
C ALA A 48 -11.30 -4.30 1.65
N LYS A 49 -12.29 -5.08 2.13
CA LYS A 49 -13.71 -4.90 1.77
C LYS A 49 -14.31 -3.61 2.32
N ALA A 50 -13.77 -3.08 3.42
CA ALA A 50 -14.34 -1.92 4.08
C ALA A 50 -14.20 -0.66 3.22
N GLU A 51 -15.29 -0.14 2.68
CA GLU A 51 -15.30 1.10 1.89
C GLU A 51 -14.81 2.31 2.71
N GLN A 52 -15.20 2.36 3.98
CA GLN A 52 -14.82 3.41 4.94
C GLN A 52 -13.80 2.88 5.96
N ALA A 53 -12.68 2.37 5.47
CA ALA A 53 -11.68 1.67 6.29
C ALA A 53 -11.18 2.50 7.49
N CYS A 54 -11.00 3.82 7.33
CA CYS A 54 -10.57 4.71 8.42
C CYS A 54 -11.63 4.83 9.51
N ALA A 55 -12.90 5.07 9.13
CA ALA A 55 -14.00 5.15 10.09
C ALA A 55 -14.21 3.81 10.80
N PHE A 56 -14.05 2.71 10.06
CA PHE A 56 -14.20 1.37 10.61
C PHE A 56 -13.08 1.02 11.61
N GLY A 57 -11.84 1.39 11.29
CA GLY A 57 -10.72 1.27 12.24
C GLY A 57 -10.93 2.11 13.51
N THR A 58 -11.45 3.33 13.37
CA THR A 58 -11.80 4.18 14.50
C THR A 58 -12.88 3.53 15.39
N ALA A 59 -13.87 2.89 14.80
CA ALA A 59 -14.90 2.16 15.55
C ALA A 59 -14.31 0.97 16.33
N MET A 60 -13.32 0.25 15.76
CA MET A 60 -12.60 -0.80 16.47
C MET A 60 -11.85 -0.27 17.70
N PHE A 61 -11.13 0.85 17.57
CA PHE A 61 -10.46 1.50 18.70
C PHE A 61 -11.45 2.00 19.75
N ALA A 62 -12.60 2.56 19.34
CA ALA A 62 -13.65 2.98 20.26
C ALA A 62 -14.23 1.79 21.05
N ALA A 63 -14.42 0.64 20.41
CA ALA A 63 -14.90 -0.58 21.04
C ALA A 63 -13.90 -1.11 22.10
N VAL A 64 -12.60 -1.02 21.83
CA VAL A 64 -11.55 -1.35 22.82
C VAL A 64 -11.57 -0.35 23.99
N ALA A 65 -11.63 0.95 23.70
CA ALA A 65 -11.68 2.00 24.74
C ALA A 65 -12.93 1.88 25.63
N ALA A 66 -14.05 1.42 25.07
CA ALA A 66 -15.29 1.14 25.82
C ALA A 66 -15.26 -0.21 26.59
N GLY A 67 -14.18 -0.99 26.51
CA GLY A 67 -14.05 -2.27 27.18
C GLY A 67 -14.85 -3.43 26.53
N VAL A 68 -15.35 -3.24 25.31
CA VAL A 68 -16.06 -4.31 24.56
C VAL A 68 -15.06 -5.40 24.13
N TYR A 69 -13.85 -5.00 23.75
CA TYR A 69 -12.73 -5.90 23.45
C TYR A 69 -11.53 -5.55 24.31
N THR A 70 -10.70 -6.55 24.62
CA THR A 70 -9.52 -6.36 25.46
C THR A 70 -8.39 -5.65 24.70
N LYS A 71 -8.27 -5.91 23.40
CA LYS A 71 -7.23 -5.36 22.51
C LYS A 71 -7.76 -5.21 21.09
N VAL A 72 -7.04 -4.44 20.28
CA VAL A 72 -7.48 -4.11 18.93
C VAL A 72 -7.54 -5.34 18.01
N GLU A 73 -6.68 -6.32 18.20
CA GLU A 73 -6.68 -7.56 17.43
C GLU A 73 -7.98 -8.36 17.64
N ASP A 74 -8.54 -8.35 18.86
CA ASP A 74 -9.81 -9.02 19.16
C ASP A 74 -10.97 -8.29 18.42
N ALA A 75 -10.94 -6.96 18.41
CA ALA A 75 -11.88 -6.16 17.63
C ALA A 75 -11.73 -6.40 16.11
N GLN A 76 -10.51 -6.48 15.59
CA GLN A 76 -10.24 -6.80 14.18
C GLN A 76 -10.78 -8.18 13.79
N ASN A 77 -10.57 -9.19 14.63
CA ASN A 77 -11.06 -10.54 14.38
C ASN A 77 -12.60 -10.63 14.40
N ALA A 78 -13.25 -9.90 15.30
CA ALA A 78 -14.69 -9.92 15.47
C ALA A 78 -15.45 -9.02 14.47
N MET A 79 -14.90 -7.85 14.15
CA MET A 79 -15.53 -6.84 13.30
C MET A 79 -15.00 -6.83 11.87
N GLY A 80 -13.81 -7.39 11.62
CA GLY A 80 -13.13 -7.35 10.34
C GLY A 80 -13.96 -7.94 9.20
N MET A 81 -14.03 -7.22 8.06
CA MET A 81 -14.79 -7.63 6.88
C MET A 81 -13.99 -8.50 5.88
N GLY A 82 -12.69 -8.70 6.15
CA GLY A 82 -11.79 -9.42 5.25
C GLY A 82 -11.44 -8.64 3.98
N PHE A 83 -11.00 -9.38 2.95
CA PHE A 83 -10.50 -8.82 1.68
C PHE A 83 -11.51 -9.04 0.55
N ALA A 84 -11.59 -8.07 -0.39
CA ALA A 84 -12.42 -8.12 -1.57
C ALA A 84 -11.69 -8.72 -2.77
N HIS A 85 -10.42 -8.32 -2.94
CA HIS A 85 -9.58 -8.71 -4.07
C HIS A 85 -8.14 -8.92 -3.61
N GLU A 86 -7.40 -9.68 -4.41
CA GLU A 86 -5.96 -9.82 -4.27
C GLU A 86 -5.32 -9.71 -5.66
N TYR A 87 -4.23 -8.93 -5.75
CA TYR A 87 -3.48 -8.69 -6.98
C TYR A 87 -2.08 -9.25 -6.83
N PHE A 88 -1.64 -10.00 -7.82
CA PHE A 88 -0.30 -10.57 -7.88
C PHE A 88 0.52 -9.92 -8.98
N PRO A 89 1.82 -9.68 -8.78
CA PRO A 89 2.66 -9.06 -9.78
C PRO A 89 2.82 -9.95 -11.02
N ASN A 90 2.76 -9.33 -12.21
CA ASN A 90 3.08 -9.96 -13.48
C ASN A 90 4.57 -9.76 -13.77
N ALA A 91 5.32 -10.85 -13.97
CA ALA A 91 6.77 -10.82 -14.12
C ALA A 91 7.25 -9.97 -15.32
N GLU A 92 6.51 -9.96 -16.43
CA GLU A 92 6.85 -9.16 -17.61
C GLU A 92 6.70 -7.67 -17.31
N ASN A 93 5.58 -7.29 -16.66
CA ASN A 93 5.34 -5.91 -16.25
C ASN A 93 6.34 -5.45 -15.19
N VAL A 94 6.69 -6.30 -14.23
CA VAL A 94 7.71 -6.01 -13.22
C VAL A 94 9.04 -5.64 -13.86
N ALA A 95 9.48 -6.42 -14.87
CA ALA A 95 10.73 -6.14 -15.58
C ALA A 95 10.66 -4.78 -16.29
N LEU A 96 9.57 -4.49 -17.00
CA LEU A 96 9.35 -3.21 -17.67
C LEU A 96 9.34 -2.04 -16.67
N TYR A 97 8.56 -2.15 -15.59
CA TYR A 97 8.46 -1.06 -14.60
C TYR A 97 9.75 -0.82 -13.84
N ASN A 98 10.59 -1.83 -13.63
CA ASN A 98 11.90 -1.66 -13.03
C ASN A 98 12.85 -0.82 -13.94
N GLU A 99 12.79 -0.99 -15.26
CA GLU A 99 13.57 -0.13 -16.19
C GLU A 99 13.03 1.31 -16.18
N LEU A 100 11.72 1.49 -16.28
CA LEU A 100 11.10 2.83 -16.23
C LEU A 100 11.32 3.55 -14.89
N TYR A 101 11.45 2.80 -13.80
CA TYR A 101 11.75 3.37 -12.49
C TYR A 101 13.14 4.01 -12.42
N LYS A 102 14.11 3.48 -13.16
CA LYS A 102 15.45 4.11 -13.25
C LYS A 102 15.37 5.51 -13.85
N ASP A 103 14.53 5.69 -14.86
CA ASP A 103 14.34 7.01 -15.48
C ASP A 103 13.55 7.96 -14.57
N TYR A 104 12.57 7.45 -13.82
CA TYR A 104 11.89 8.23 -12.76
C TYR A 104 12.88 8.76 -11.71
N ILE A 105 13.82 7.94 -11.25
CA ILE A 105 14.84 8.37 -10.28
C ILE A 105 15.78 9.42 -10.88
N LYS A 106 16.26 9.24 -12.13
CA LYS A 106 17.10 10.23 -12.81
C LYS A 106 16.39 11.57 -12.96
N LEU A 107 15.11 11.55 -13.35
CA LEU A 107 14.31 12.77 -13.47
C LEU A 107 14.16 13.48 -12.11
N GLY A 108 13.89 12.74 -11.04
CA GLY A 108 13.82 13.28 -9.68
C GLY A 108 15.13 13.97 -9.28
N GLN A 109 16.26 13.29 -9.46
CA GLN A 109 17.58 13.83 -9.16
C GLN A 109 17.92 15.09 -9.98
N PHE A 110 17.57 15.09 -11.26
CA PHE A 110 17.73 16.27 -12.12
C PHE A 110 16.89 17.44 -11.59
N THR A 111 15.64 17.20 -11.30
CA THR A 111 14.71 18.22 -10.80
C THR A 111 15.21 18.84 -9.49
N GLU A 112 15.68 18.02 -8.55
CA GLU A 112 16.22 18.49 -7.28
C GLU A 112 17.45 19.39 -7.50
N LYS A 113 18.43 18.91 -8.27
CA LYS A 113 19.69 19.66 -8.50
C LYS A 113 19.51 20.95 -9.27
N GLU A 114 18.70 20.92 -10.33
CA GLU A 114 18.62 22.05 -11.28
C GLU A 114 17.55 23.07 -10.94
N LEU A 115 16.48 22.67 -10.22
CA LEU A 115 15.35 23.54 -9.96
C LEU A 115 15.22 23.99 -8.51
N PHE A 116 15.63 23.19 -7.52
CA PHE A 116 15.38 23.48 -6.12
C PHE A 116 16.62 23.87 -5.30
N TYR A 117 17.83 23.53 -5.74
CA TYR A 117 19.08 23.83 -5.02
C TYR A 117 20.02 24.73 -5.81
N LYS A 118 19.45 25.77 -6.43
CA LYS A 118 20.24 26.91 -7.00
C LYS A 118 20.53 27.93 -5.94
#